data_7e375e6bddeb5f6c6dd8ea6838df8fb1
#
_entry.id   7e375e6bddeb5f6c6dd8ea6838df8fb1
#
_cell.length_a   1.000
_cell.length_b   1.000
_cell.length_c   1.000
_cell.angle_alpha   90.00
_cell.angle_beta   90.00
_cell.angle_gamma   90.00
#
_symmetry.space_group_name_H-M   'P 1'
#
loop_
_entity.id
_entity.type
_entity.pdbx_description
1 polymer ?
#
loop_
_entity_poly.entity_id
_entity_poly.type
_entity_poly.pdbx_seq_one_letter_code
_entity_poly.pdbx_strand_id
1 'polypeptide(L)'
;MKLLILLFWLIIVFTQTILSQTSIVNVNSYDIDAKLTLNSENLDITLLCQIQPPDSLSEIQFIFSSESKIRSIKYLKDDNWISIPYQFNGKDSLLLLFESGILPDNKYDLRFEYSFPTNLLKDSLVIIDRGHRWYPLMLDQVAPFKFTCDVPKGYQVFAAGDLISVRDHKDNTTFLWESKSAVFKLPLIIFNRTRFKEAAFDSLGIVIDFFYLNADSIEASRVIKEAANSIKFYSEHIGNYPYKKLTLFEVTQWEGINTGSGLIMIGTQSLEMMKQKYYDALNLTIAQQWIGAGVFAKYGSPGFWFLSLSLPHYLRLMYLRQTQGEEYFQQTLKEPLEKYKEFAGKENDIPLINIDSPNSREKGLILYGKGPFVFSKIHKAMGDEKWLSFLQNLYKSFCGKILTYGEFEKQISRYDENGSILALLKKLITQKGIPEE
;
A
#
# COMPACT_ATOMS: atom_id res chain seq x y z
N MET A 1 8.25 41.65 -39.01
CA MET A 1 7.19 40.68 -38.62
C MET A 1 7.74 39.28 -38.31
N LYS A 2 8.74 38.75 -38.99
CA LYS A 2 9.35 37.43 -38.66
C LYS A 2 10.17 37.40 -37.37
N LEU A 3 10.76 38.52 -36.95
CA LEU A 3 11.59 38.60 -35.74
C LEU A 3 10.74 38.63 -34.46
N LEU A 4 9.53 39.21 -34.51
CA LEU A 4 8.60 39.22 -33.34
C LEU A 4 7.98 37.85 -33.07
N ILE A 5 7.80 37.01 -34.10
CA ILE A 5 7.25 35.66 -33.96
C ILE A 5 8.29 34.71 -33.32
N LEU A 6 9.59 34.90 -33.62
CA LEU A 6 10.66 34.11 -32.99
C LEU A 6 10.82 34.44 -31.49
N LEU A 7 10.66 35.70 -31.09
CA LEU A 7 10.70 36.08 -29.67
C LEU A 7 9.48 35.53 -28.88
N PHE A 8 8.31 35.45 -29.50
CA PHE A 8 7.12 34.90 -28.88
C PHE A 8 7.22 33.38 -28.68
N TRP A 9 7.87 32.66 -29.59
CA TRP A 9 8.15 31.22 -29.46
C TRP A 9 9.25 30.92 -28.43
N LEU A 10 10.24 31.79 -28.27
CA LEU A 10 11.27 31.65 -27.25
C LEU A 10 10.72 31.88 -25.83
N ILE A 11 9.72 32.76 -25.67
CA ILE A 11 9.05 32.98 -24.35
C ILE A 11 8.13 31.82 -24.01
N ILE A 12 7.46 31.18 -24.97
CA ILE A 12 6.58 30.01 -24.73
C ILE A 12 7.40 28.74 -24.43
N VAL A 13 8.60 28.60 -24.95
CA VAL A 13 9.46 27.45 -24.65
C VAL A 13 10.13 27.58 -23.28
N PHE A 14 10.31 28.80 -22.73
CA PHE A 14 10.86 29.00 -21.38
C PHE A 14 9.83 28.90 -20.25
N THR A 15 8.53 28.87 -20.56
CA THR A 15 7.47 28.76 -19.53
C THR A 15 6.95 27.32 -19.33
N GLN A 16 7.51 26.32 -20.03
CA GLN A 16 7.08 24.91 -19.90
C GLN A 16 8.06 23.97 -19.18
N THR A 17 9.11 24.48 -18.55
CA THR A 17 10.04 23.63 -17.78
C THR A 17 10.34 24.15 -16.37
N ILE A 18 9.32 24.64 -15.69
CA ILE A 18 9.29 24.53 -14.23
C ILE A 18 8.26 23.43 -13.92
N LEU A 19 8.59 22.19 -14.28
CA LEU A 19 8.19 21.05 -13.46
C LEU A 19 8.83 21.33 -12.11
N SER A 20 8.03 21.81 -11.16
CA SER A 20 8.47 21.95 -9.78
C SER A 20 9.05 20.59 -9.39
N GLN A 21 10.36 20.55 -9.16
CA GLN A 21 10.95 19.46 -8.38
C GLN A 21 10.15 19.48 -7.08
N THR A 22 9.20 18.56 -6.94
CA THR A 22 8.48 18.38 -5.68
C THR A 22 9.54 18.11 -4.64
N SER A 23 9.71 19.06 -3.73
CA SER A 23 10.72 18.99 -2.69
C SER A 23 10.40 17.78 -1.81
N ILE A 24 11.17 16.70 -1.98
CA ILE A 24 11.01 15.47 -1.22
C ILE A 24 11.63 15.70 0.14
N VAL A 25 10.82 15.67 1.19
CA VAL A 25 11.31 15.66 2.58
C VAL A 25 11.21 14.25 3.16
N ASN A 26 12.13 13.89 4.03
CA ASN A 26 12.02 12.64 4.77
C ASN A 26 11.02 12.82 5.91
N VAL A 27 10.03 11.94 5.97
CA VAL A 27 9.11 11.85 7.10
C VAL A 27 9.66 10.83 8.09
N ASN A 28 10.01 11.30 9.29
CA ASN A 28 10.61 10.46 10.33
C ASN A 28 9.56 9.71 11.15
N SER A 29 8.42 10.35 11.45
CA SER A 29 7.34 9.75 12.24
C SER A 29 6.04 10.54 12.13
N TYR A 30 4.94 9.85 12.47
CA TYR A 30 3.64 10.45 12.73
C TYR A 30 3.19 10.12 14.17
N ASP A 31 2.65 11.09 14.89
CA ASP A 31 1.86 10.91 16.11
C ASP A 31 0.48 11.52 15.88
N ILE A 32 -0.56 10.70 15.88
CA ILE A 32 -1.90 11.06 15.44
C ILE A 32 -2.88 10.80 16.58
N ASP A 33 -3.54 11.85 17.03
CA ASP A 33 -4.66 11.79 17.97
C ASP A 33 -5.95 12.07 17.22
N ALA A 34 -6.87 11.10 17.19
CA ALA A 34 -8.14 11.19 16.51
C ALA A 34 -9.30 11.03 17.49
N LYS A 35 -10.38 11.76 17.29
CA LYS A 35 -11.59 11.67 18.10
C LYS A 35 -12.84 11.58 17.23
N LEU A 36 -13.63 10.53 17.45
CA LEU A 36 -14.94 10.36 16.87
C LEU A 36 -16.02 10.75 17.88
N THR A 37 -16.96 11.62 17.48
CA THR A 37 -18.12 11.98 18.27
C THR A 37 -19.39 11.43 17.60
N LEU A 38 -20.30 10.80 18.34
CA LEU A 38 -21.49 10.11 17.84
C LEU A 38 -22.39 10.93 16.90
N ASN A 39 -22.46 12.24 17.11
CA ASN A 39 -23.30 13.14 16.31
C ASN A 39 -22.50 13.95 15.29
N SER A 40 -21.23 13.62 15.13
CA SER A 40 -20.35 14.27 14.16
C SER A 40 -20.16 13.36 12.95
N GLU A 41 -20.32 13.91 11.76
CA GLU A 41 -19.93 13.26 10.51
C GLU A 41 -18.43 13.38 10.26
N ASN A 42 -17.66 13.80 11.27
CA ASN A 42 -16.24 14.08 11.14
C ASN A 42 -15.43 13.40 12.23
N LEU A 43 -14.21 13.04 11.86
CA LEU A 43 -13.14 12.67 12.78
C LEU A 43 -12.30 13.91 13.07
N ASP A 44 -12.25 14.35 14.32
CA ASP A 44 -11.37 15.44 14.75
C ASP A 44 -9.95 14.92 14.96
N ILE A 45 -8.95 15.58 14.38
CA ILE A 45 -7.59 15.09 14.35
C ILE A 45 -6.61 16.17 14.75
N THR A 46 -5.69 15.82 15.63
CA THR A 46 -4.43 16.51 15.89
C THR A 46 -3.30 15.56 15.49
N LEU A 47 -2.44 16.02 14.58
CA LEU A 47 -1.35 15.23 14.06
C LEU A 47 -0.03 15.98 14.20
N LEU A 48 0.98 15.30 14.77
CA LEU A 48 2.37 15.73 14.72
C LEU A 48 3.10 14.90 13.66
N CYS A 49 3.76 15.59 12.73
CA CYS A 49 4.58 15.00 11.68
C CYS A 49 6.00 15.52 11.83
N GLN A 50 6.94 14.63 12.13
CA GLN A 50 8.35 15.01 12.16
C GLN A 50 8.96 14.81 10.77
N ILE A 51 9.54 15.88 10.23
CA ILE A 51 10.18 15.88 8.91
C ILE A 51 11.66 16.26 9.01
N GLN A 52 12.42 15.85 7.99
CA GLN A 52 13.82 16.25 7.81
C GLN A 52 14.07 16.53 6.32
N PRO A 53 14.23 17.80 5.92
CA PRO A 53 14.50 18.15 4.53
C PRO A 53 15.94 17.76 4.15
N PRO A 54 16.18 17.21 2.94
CA PRO A 54 17.51 16.92 2.44
C PRO A 54 18.26 18.16 1.96
N ASP A 55 17.51 19.21 1.59
CA ASP A 55 17.99 20.49 1.07
C ASP A 55 17.27 21.67 1.74
N SER A 56 17.77 22.89 1.55
CA SER A 56 17.05 24.10 1.99
C SER A 56 15.78 24.27 1.16
N LEU A 57 14.64 24.36 1.83
CA LEU A 57 13.33 24.42 1.19
C LEU A 57 12.54 25.63 1.71
N SER A 58 11.83 26.31 0.80
CA SER A 58 10.82 27.33 1.14
C SER A 58 9.39 26.80 1.08
N GLU A 59 9.20 25.59 0.51
CA GLU A 59 7.89 24.98 0.38
C GLU A 59 7.96 23.45 0.48
N ILE A 60 6.88 22.84 0.97
CA ILE A 60 6.71 21.39 1.04
C ILE A 60 5.31 21.04 0.53
N GLN A 61 5.24 20.04 -0.33
CA GLN A 61 3.98 19.52 -0.84
C GLN A 61 3.66 18.16 -0.23
N PHE A 62 2.50 18.07 0.42
CA PHE A 62 1.91 16.82 0.90
C PHE A 62 0.74 16.39 0.01
N ILE A 63 0.51 15.08 -0.04
CA ILE A 63 -0.75 14.54 -0.51
C ILE A 63 -1.71 14.53 0.68
N PHE A 64 -2.78 15.28 0.56
CA PHE A 64 -3.75 15.48 1.62
C PHE A 64 -5.10 15.90 1.03
N SER A 65 -6.19 15.31 1.49
CA SER A 65 -7.51 15.59 0.95
C SER A 65 -8.00 17.00 1.24
N SER A 66 -8.45 17.70 0.21
CA SER A 66 -9.10 19.02 0.35
C SER A 66 -10.47 18.97 1.02
N GLU A 67 -11.04 17.78 1.23
CA GLU A 67 -12.24 17.59 2.04
C GLU A 67 -11.97 17.81 3.54
N SER A 68 -10.71 17.78 3.95
CA SER A 68 -10.28 18.08 5.32
C SER A 68 -10.51 19.56 5.65
N LYS A 69 -11.17 19.83 6.75
CA LYS A 69 -11.36 21.19 7.25
C LYS A 69 -10.22 21.56 8.19
N ILE A 70 -9.17 22.19 7.66
CA ILE A 70 -7.97 22.58 8.41
C ILE A 70 -8.31 23.75 9.33
N ARG A 71 -7.99 23.60 10.63
CA ARG A 71 -8.08 24.65 11.65
C ARG A 71 -6.76 25.38 11.82
N SER A 72 -5.66 24.65 11.85
CA SER A 72 -4.32 25.23 11.93
C SER A 72 -3.25 24.27 11.39
N ILE A 73 -2.20 24.86 10.82
CA ILE A 73 -0.93 24.18 10.53
C ILE A 73 0.19 25.04 11.11
N LYS A 74 1.05 24.43 11.92
CA LYS A 74 2.13 25.12 12.62
C LYS A 74 3.40 24.28 12.59
N TYR A 75 4.58 24.90 12.74
CA TYR A 75 5.83 24.21 12.98
C TYR A 75 6.49 24.73 14.26
N LEU A 76 7.26 23.87 14.92
CA LEU A 76 7.99 24.21 16.13
C LEU A 76 9.32 24.88 15.75
N LYS A 77 9.54 26.11 16.24
CA LYS A 77 10.79 26.86 16.10
C LYS A 77 11.08 27.57 17.41
N ASP A 78 12.27 27.35 17.97
CA ASP A 78 12.72 27.97 19.23
C ASP A 78 11.66 27.87 20.35
N ASP A 79 11.11 26.67 20.56
CA ASP A 79 10.04 26.33 21.51
C ASP A 79 8.70 27.03 21.26
N ASN A 80 8.52 27.68 20.13
CA ASN A 80 7.27 28.37 19.76
C ASN A 80 6.61 27.72 18.53
N TRP A 81 5.28 27.56 18.59
CA TRP A 81 4.48 27.10 17.45
C TRP A 81 4.15 28.27 16.51
N ILE A 82 4.79 28.28 15.34
CA ILE A 82 4.62 29.31 14.32
C ILE A 82 3.66 28.80 13.25
N SER A 83 2.65 29.62 12.89
CA SER A 83 1.69 29.29 11.83
C SER A 83 2.37 29.22 10.47
N ILE A 84 1.99 28.22 9.67
CA ILE A 84 2.47 28.05 8.30
C ILE A 84 1.34 28.43 7.34
N PRO A 85 1.54 29.38 6.42
CA PRO A 85 0.66 29.60 5.30
C PRO A 85 0.58 28.34 4.42
N TYR A 86 -0.61 28.02 3.94
CA TYR A 86 -0.83 26.86 3.08
C TYR A 86 -1.84 27.14 1.98
N GLN A 87 -1.79 26.34 0.92
CA GLN A 87 -2.78 26.33 -0.14
C GLN A 87 -3.01 24.93 -0.70
N PHE A 88 -4.21 24.67 -1.21
CA PHE A 88 -4.50 23.46 -1.95
C PHE A 88 -4.27 23.70 -3.45
N ASN A 89 -3.47 22.81 -4.07
CA ASN A 89 -3.29 22.73 -5.51
C ASN A 89 -4.12 21.54 -6.04
N GLY A 90 -5.39 21.80 -6.41
CA GLY A 90 -6.35 20.75 -6.74
C GLY A 90 -6.91 20.03 -5.50
N LYS A 91 -7.45 18.82 -5.70
CA LYS A 91 -8.19 18.10 -4.65
C LYS A 91 -7.33 17.47 -3.56
N ASP A 92 -6.08 17.17 -3.86
CA ASP A 92 -5.31 16.25 -3.03
C ASP A 92 -3.85 16.67 -2.84
N SER A 93 -3.55 17.93 -3.10
CA SER A 93 -2.21 18.47 -2.95
C SER A 93 -2.23 19.68 -2.03
N LEU A 94 -1.58 19.55 -0.87
CA LEU A 94 -1.43 20.59 0.13
C LEU A 94 0.00 21.13 0.07
N LEU A 95 0.16 22.40 -0.27
CA LEU A 95 1.44 23.11 -0.28
C LEU A 95 1.57 23.95 0.99
N LEU A 96 2.66 23.74 1.73
CA LEU A 96 3.06 24.52 2.89
C LEU A 96 4.15 25.51 2.48
N LEU A 97 4.07 26.77 2.93
CA LEU A 97 4.98 27.85 2.56
C LEU A 97 5.75 28.33 3.81
N PHE A 98 7.08 28.27 3.78
CA PHE A 98 7.96 28.64 4.89
C PHE A 98 8.65 29.98 4.58
N GLU A 99 8.23 31.07 5.21
CA GLU A 99 8.77 32.42 4.96
C GLU A 99 10.28 32.52 5.18
N SER A 100 10.80 31.85 6.20
CA SER A 100 12.25 31.84 6.49
C SER A 100 12.98 30.65 5.88
N GLY A 101 12.28 29.82 5.11
CA GLY A 101 12.80 28.53 4.68
C GLY A 101 13.04 27.54 5.83
N ILE A 102 13.29 26.29 5.48
CA ILE A 102 13.77 25.23 6.38
C ILE A 102 15.10 24.71 5.87
N LEU A 103 16.02 24.43 6.79
CA LEU A 103 17.40 24.07 6.48
C LEU A 103 17.56 22.54 6.44
N PRO A 104 18.50 22.04 5.61
CA PRO A 104 18.78 20.62 5.54
C PRO A 104 19.28 20.09 6.90
N ASP A 105 19.13 18.79 7.08
CA ASP A 105 19.57 18.01 8.25
C ASP A 105 18.91 18.37 9.58
N ASN A 106 18.17 19.47 9.68
CA ASN A 106 17.39 19.80 10.86
C ASN A 106 16.07 19.02 10.86
N LYS A 107 15.61 18.65 12.05
CA LYS A 107 14.29 18.07 12.26
C LYS A 107 13.29 19.16 12.57
N TYR A 108 12.13 19.08 11.94
CA TYR A 108 11.03 20.00 12.16
C TYR A 108 9.78 19.23 12.54
N ASP A 109 9.16 19.62 13.65
CA ASP A 109 7.87 19.08 14.07
C ASP A 109 6.77 19.95 13.48
N LEU A 110 5.92 19.37 12.64
CA LEU A 110 4.75 20.01 12.05
C LEU A 110 3.51 19.55 12.79
N ARG A 111 2.66 20.48 13.23
CA ARG A 111 1.37 20.19 13.87
C ARG A 111 0.23 20.59 12.97
N PHE A 112 -0.63 19.62 12.67
CA PHE A 112 -1.86 19.81 11.92
C PHE A 112 -3.06 19.61 12.86
N GLU A 113 -4.00 20.53 12.83
CA GLU A 113 -5.29 20.42 13.51
C GLU A 113 -6.40 20.56 12.47
N TYR A 114 -7.20 19.54 12.29
CA TYR A 114 -8.23 19.48 11.26
C TYR A 114 -9.35 18.52 11.62
N SER A 115 -10.45 18.55 10.85
CA SER A 115 -11.45 17.50 10.87
C SER A 115 -11.57 16.87 9.47
N PHE A 116 -11.72 15.53 9.46
CA PHE A 116 -11.88 14.73 8.24
C PHE A 116 -13.29 14.17 8.16
N PRO A 117 -14.03 14.32 7.03
CA PRO A 117 -15.37 13.76 6.88
C PRO A 117 -15.30 12.24 6.83
N THR A 118 -16.19 11.59 7.58
CA THR A 118 -16.17 10.14 7.71
C THR A 118 -17.35 9.47 7.00
N ASN A 119 -18.35 10.23 6.57
CA ASN A 119 -19.61 9.74 5.97
C ASN A 119 -20.22 8.55 6.75
N LEU A 120 -20.04 8.56 8.05
CA LEU A 120 -19.93 7.43 8.93
C LEU A 120 -21.18 6.76 9.37
N LEU A 121 -22.25 7.48 9.43
CA LEU A 121 -23.31 7.15 10.40
C LEU A 121 -24.44 6.31 9.82
N LYS A 122 -24.43 6.01 8.51
CA LYS A 122 -25.49 5.15 7.96
C LYS A 122 -25.40 3.70 8.43
N ASP A 123 -24.17 3.17 8.67
CA ASP A 123 -23.95 1.75 8.92
C ASP A 123 -23.13 1.41 10.16
N SER A 124 -22.84 2.37 11.05
CA SER A 124 -21.98 2.14 12.22
C SER A 124 -20.57 1.64 11.91
N LEU A 125 -20.07 1.98 10.72
CA LEU A 125 -18.78 1.55 10.19
C LEU A 125 -18.11 2.70 9.45
N VAL A 126 -16.87 3.02 9.84
CA VAL A 126 -15.94 3.88 9.08
C VAL A 126 -14.89 3.01 8.47
N ILE A 127 -14.64 3.19 7.21
CA ILE A 127 -13.44 2.68 6.56
C ILE A 127 -12.74 3.85 5.91
N ILE A 128 -11.55 4.14 6.40
CA ILE A 128 -10.65 5.11 5.78
C ILE A 128 -9.43 4.34 5.28
N ASP A 129 -9.37 4.18 3.99
CA ASP A 129 -8.28 3.48 3.34
C ASP A 129 -7.31 4.44 2.66
N ARG A 130 -6.45 3.85 1.87
CA ARG A 130 -5.43 4.49 1.06
C ARG A 130 -5.97 5.62 0.15
N GLY A 131 -7.18 5.50 -0.37
CA GLY A 131 -7.76 6.44 -1.33
C GLY A 131 -8.18 7.75 -0.69
N HIS A 132 -8.44 7.76 0.61
CA HIS A 132 -9.04 8.90 1.31
C HIS A 132 -8.05 10.03 1.64
N ARG A 133 -6.72 9.77 1.66
CA ARG A 133 -5.67 10.80 1.92
C ARG A 133 -5.98 11.64 3.16
N TRP A 134 -6.40 10.98 4.21
CA TRP A 134 -6.96 11.58 5.42
C TRP A 134 -5.93 12.20 6.35
N TYR A 135 -4.64 11.95 6.13
CA TYR A 135 -3.52 12.59 6.82
C TYR A 135 -2.47 13.03 5.79
N PRO A 136 -1.64 14.07 6.08
CA PRO A 136 -0.61 14.54 5.17
C PRO A 136 0.44 13.46 4.94
N LEU A 137 0.60 12.99 3.72
CA LEU A 137 1.52 11.91 3.37
C LEU A 137 2.39 12.27 2.16
N MET A 138 3.55 11.64 2.09
CA MET A 138 4.42 11.61 0.92
C MET A 138 4.27 10.26 0.23
N LEU A 139 4.07 10.23 -1.10
CA LEU A 139 3.77 8.98 -1.83
C LEU A 139 4.94 7.99 -1.86
N ASP A 140 6.14 8.48 -1.76
CA ASP A 140 7.38 7.72 -1.83
C ASP A 140 8.08 7.57 -0.47
N GLN A 141 7.35 7.80 0.64
CA GLN A 141 7.86 7.69 1.99
C GLN A 141 7.12 6.62 2.79
N VAL A 142 7.81 6.06 3.73
CA VAL A 142 7.27 5.17 4.76
C VAL A 142 7.78 5.65 6.11
N ALA A 143 6.93 5.67 7.11
CA ALA A 143 7.29 6.16 8.44
C ALA A 143 6.63 5.32 9.54
N PRO A 144 7.27 5.19 10.71
CA PRO A 144 6.60 4.69 11.91
C PRO A 144 5.52 5.66 12.35
N PHE A 145 4.52 5.13 13.06
CA PHE A 145 3.47 5.97 13.62
C PHE A 145 3.05 5.51 15.00
N LYS A 146 2.47 6.45 15.73
CA LYS A 146 1.67 6.25 16.92
C LYS A 146 0.29 6.83 16.62
N PHE A 147 -0.76 6.07 16.90
CA PHE A 147 -2.14 6.44 16.62
C PHE A 147 -3.02 6.23 17.83
N THR A 148 -3.52 7.30 18.40
CA THR A 148 -4.51 7.30 19.47
C THR A 148 -5.88 7.63 18.87
N CYS A 149 -6.89 6.82 19.18
CA CYS A 149 -8.25 7.06 18.73
C CYS A 149 -9.24 6.96 19.87
N ASP A 150 -9.96 8.04 20.13
CA ASP A 150 -11.03 8.12 21.11
C ASP A 150 -12.38 7.96 20.40
N VAL A 151 -13.12 6.90 20.73
CA VAL A 151 -14.39 6.56 20.09
C VAL A 151 -15.48 6.36 21.14
N PRO A 152 -16.76 6.54 20.79
CA PRO A 152 -17.87 6.25 21.68
C PRO A 152 -17.86 4.80 22.18
N LYS A 153 -18.35 4.59 23.39
CA LYS A 153 -18.43 3.24 24.00
C LYS A 153 -19.19 2.27 23.10
N GLY A 154 -18.67 1.04 22.96
CA GLY A 154 -19.22 0.03 22.06
C GLY A 154 -18.63 0.03 20.66
N TYR A 155 -17.85 1.06 20.30
CA TYR A 155 -17.07 1.07 19.06
C TYR A 155 -15.68 0.48 19.28
N GLN A 156 -15.14 -0.12 18.24
CA GLN A 156 -13.77 -0.59 18.17
C GLN A 156 -13.02 0.09 17.04
N VAL A 157 -11.70 0.14 17.19
CA VAL A 157 -10.78 0.75 16.23
C VAL A 157 -9.78 -0.29 15.78
N PHE A 158 -9.59 -0.39 14.47
CA PHE A 158 -8.45 -1.06 13.87
C PHE A 158 -7.58 -0.02 13.14
N ALA A 159 -6.28 -0.07 13.41
CA ALA A 159 -5.24 0.61 12.64
C ALA A 159 -4.07 -0.36 12.40
N ALA A 160 -3.16 -0.03 11.47
CA ALA A 160 -1.97 -0.86 11.27
C ALA A 160 -1.06 -0.84 12.52
N GLY A 161 -0.18 -1.84 12.64
CA GLY A 161 0.74 -1.98 13.77
C GLY A 161 0.21 -2.82 14.92
N ASP A 162 0.76 -2.59 16.11
CA ASP A 162 0.38 -3.31 17.33
C ASP A 162 -0.61 -2.48 18.14
N LEU A 163 -1.68 -3.12 18.65
CA LEU A 163 -2.56 -2.53 19.65
C LEU A 163 -1.82 -2.54 21.00
N ILE A 164 -1.45 -1.36 21.49
CA ILE A 164 -0.66 -1.19 22.72
C ILE A 164 -1.54 -1.16 23.96
N SER A 165 -2.67 -0.43 23.87
CA SER A 165 -3.61 -0.34 25.00
C SER A 165 -5.02 0.02 24.56
N VAL A 166 -5.98 -0.45 25.37
CA VAL A 166 -7.38 -0.04 25.32
C VAL A 166 -7.74 0.51 26.70
N ARG A 167 -8.31 1.70 26.75
CA ARG A 167 -8.72 2.35 28.00
C ARG A 167 -10.19 2.73 27.92
N ASP A 168 -11.00 2.11 28.79
CA ASP A 168 -12.41 2.43 28.91
C ASP A 168 -12.61 3.65 29.83
N HIS A 169 -13.39 4.59 29.37
CA HIS A 169 -13.92 5.71 30.12
C HIS A 169 -15.45 5.54 30.29
N LYS A 170 -16.09 6.51 30.94
CA LYS A 170 -17.55 6.44 31.16
C LYS A 170 -18.33 6.32 29.84
N ASP A 171 -18.04 7.20 28.87
CA ASP A 171 -18.80 7.37 27.63
C ASP A 171 -17.99 6.99 26.37
N ASN A 172 -16.68 6.86 26.48
CA ASN A 172 -15.75 6.62 25.39
C ASN A 172 -14.79 5.48 25.69
N THR A 173 -14.15 4.95 24.65
CA THR A 173 -13.02 4.02 24.74
C THR A 173 -11.88 4.58 23.91
N THR A 174 -10.68 4.66 24.46
CA THR A 174 -9.47 5.13 23.79
C THR A 174 -8.59 3.95 23.42
N PHE A 175 -8.22 3.86 22.15
CA PHE A 175 -7.33 2.85 21.57
C PHE A 175 -5.99 3.49 21.23
N LEU A 176 -4.89 2.85 21.61
CA LEU A 176 -3.54 3.23 21.23
C LEU A 176 -2.93 2.14 20.36
N TRP A 177 -2.58 2.51 19.15
CA TRP A 177 -1.86 1.69 18.17
C TRP A 177 -0.47 2.26 17.93
N GLU A 178 0.51 1.40 17.71
CA GLU A 178 1.88 1.81 17.40
C GLU A 178 2.49 0.87 16.37
N SER A 179 3.17 1.43 15.39
CA SER A 179 4.03 0.68 14.50
C SER A 179 5.46 1.21 14.59
N LYS A 180 6.38 0.39 15.09
CA LYS A 180 7.81 0.68 15.08
C LYS A 180 8.42 0.49 13.69
N SER A 181 7.84 -0.42 12.91
CA SER A 181 8.19 -0.59 11.51
C SER A 181 7.51 0.47 10.67
N ALA A 182 8.19 0.97 9.66
CA ALA A 182 7.62 1.93 8.75
C ALA A 182 6.37 1.37 8.04
N VAL A 183 5.35 2.19 7.90
CA VAL A 183 4.09 1.86 7.24
C VAL A 183 3.87 2.82 6.08
N PHE A 184 3.51 2.29 4.93
CA PHE A 184 3.30 3.09 3.73
C PHE A 184 1.98 3.85 3.76
N LYS A 185 0.95 3.25 4.35
CA LYS A 185 -0.40 3.84 4.50
C LYS A 185 -1.06 3.31 5.74
N LEU A 186 -1.62 4.22 6.51
CA LEU A 186 -2.36 3.90 7.71
C LEU A 186 -3.84 3.68 7.35
N PRO A 187 -4.32 2.42 7.28
CA PRO A 187 -5.73 2.14 7.20
C PRO A 187 -6.36 2.37 8.57
N LEU A 188 -7.60 2.86 8.58
CA LEU A 188 -8.38 3.05 9.78
C LEU A 188 -9.77 2.44 9.58
N ILE A 189 -10.17 1.54 10.47
CA ILE A 189 -11.53 1.05 10.56
C ILE A 189 -12.06 1.35 11.96
N ILE A 190 -13.20 2.03 12.04
CA ILE A 190 -13.94 2.23 13.28
C ILE A 190 -15.31 1.59 13.10
N PHE A 191 -15.71 0.69 13.99
CA PHE A 191 -16.95 -0.06 13.84
C PHE A 191 -17.65 -0.33 15.17
N ASN A 192 -18.97 -0.42 15.12
CA ASN A 192 -19.75 -0.86 16.28
C ASN A 192 -19.57 -2.37 16.47
N ARG A 193 -18.92 -2.74 17.58
CA ARG A 193 -18.52 -4.12 17.87
C ARG A 193 -19.70 -5.08 17.95
N THR A 194 -20.85 -4.60 18.41
CA THR A 194 -22.04 -5.46 18.60
C THR A 194 -22.70 -5.91 17.30
N ARG A 195 -22.38 -5.28 16.17
CA ARG A 195 -22.92 -5.64 14.86
C ARG A 195 -22.14 -6.75 14.17
N PHE A 196 -20.89 -6.97 14.56
CA PHE A 196 -20.01 -7.95 13.93
C PHE A 196 -19.87 -9.19 14.78
N LYS A 197 -19.95 -10.35 14.15
CA LYS A 197 -19.44 -11.61 14.70
C LYS A 197 -17.94 -11.64 14.57
N GLU A 198 -17.28 -12.43 15.40
CA GLU A 198 -15.82 -12.59 15.37
C GLU A 198 -15.46 -14.06 15.41
N ALA A 199 -14.47 -14.43 14.62
CA ALA A 199 -13.74 -15.67 14.74
C ALA A 199 -12.25 -15.35 14.84
N ALA A 200 -11.49 -16.09 15.63
CA ALA A 200 -10.06 -15.90 15.82
C ALA A 200 -9.32 -17.24 15.77
N PHE A 201 -8.10 -17.21 15.30
CA PHE A 201 -7.20 -18.36 15.23
C PHE A 201 -5.75 -17.91 15.43
N ASP A 202 -4.99 -18.61 16.25
CA ASP A 202 -3.55 -18.38 16.40
C ASP A 202 -2.80 -19.38 15.51
N SER A 203 -1.91 -18.89 14.68
CA SER A 203 -1.02 -19.67 13.83
C SER A 203 0.38 -19.08 13.87
N LEU A 204 1.35 -19.86 14.32
CA LEU A 204 2.77 -19.45 14.41
C LEU A 204 2.99 -18.20 15.30
N GLY A 205 2.17 -17.98 16.33
CA GLY A 205 2.20 -16.78 17.16
C GLY A 205 1.63 -15.53 16.48
N ILE A 206 0.92 -15.70 15.35
CA ILE A 206 0.20 -14.66 14.62
C ILE A 206 -1.28 -14.86 14.88
N VAL A 207 -1.92 -13.86 15.47
CA VAL A 207 -3.37 -13.87 15.69
C VAL A 207 -4.06 -13.45 14.38
N ILE A 208 -4.95 -14.30 13.88
CA ILE A 208 -5.79 -14.02 12.71
C ILE A 208 -7.21 -13.83 13.19
N ASP A 209 -7.75 -12.60 13.11
CA ASP A 209 -9.14 -12.30 13.45
C ASP A 209 -9.94 -12.10 12.18
N PHE A 210 -11.19 -12.54 12.19
CA PHE A 210 -12.16 -12.22 11.17
C PHE A 210 -13.43 -11.62 11.77
N PHE A 211 -13.67 -10.34 11.47
CA PHE A 211 -14.92 -9.65 11.78
C PHE A 211 -15.87 -9.76 10.59
N TYR A 212 -17.06 -10.35 10.79
CA TYR A 212 -17.95 -10.66 9.71
C TYR A 212 -19.43 -10.42 10.08
N LEU A 213 -20.26 -10.21 9.07
CA LEU A 213 -21.70 -9.93 9.15
C LEU A 213 -22.52 -11.07 8.55
N ASN A 214 -22.25 -11.45 7.32
CA ASN A 214 -23.06 -12.35 6.49
C ASN A 214 -22.50 -13.77 6.39
N ALA A 215 -21.22 -13.99 6.74
CA ALA A 215 -20.67 -15.33 6.83
C ALA A 215 -21.29 -16.10 8.01
N ASP A 216 -21.38 -17.43 7.90
CA ASP A 216 -21.62 -18.27 9.06
C ASP A 216 -20.29 -18.64 9.76
N SER A 217 -20.37 -19.29 10.92
CA SER A 217 -19.18 -19.66 11.71
C SER A 217 -18.30 -20.71 11.01
N ILE A 218 -18.90 -21.57 10.18
CA ILE A 218 -18.17 -22.60 9.42
C ILE A 218 -17.40 -21.94 8.27
N GLU A 219 -18.03 -21.00 7.57
CA GLU A 219 -17.43 -20.21 6.51
C GLU A 219 -16.28 -19.36 7.06
N ALA A 220 -16.52 -18.62 8.15
CA ALA A 220 -15.50 -17.83 8.82
C ALA A 220 -14.29 -18.67 9.23
N SER A 221 -14.54 -19.86 9.79
CA SER A 221 -13.50 -20.81 10.20
C SER A 221 -12.67 -21.31 9.00
N ARG A 222 -13.31 -21.53 7.84
CA ARG A 222 -12.62 -21.94 6.59
C ARG A 222 -11.74 -20.81 6.04
N VAL A 223 -12.27 -19.58 6.03
CA VAL A 223 -11.50 -18.40 5.56
C VAL A 223 -10.26 -18.19 6.43
N ILE A 224 -10.39 -18.26 7.75
CA ILE A 224 -9.25 -18.13 8.68
C ILE A 224 -8.23 -19.24 8.49
N LYS A 225 -8.66 -20.48 8.31
CA LYS A 225 -7.74 -21.62 8.06
C LYS A 225 -6.97 -21.44 6.77
N GLU A 226 -7.62 -21.01 5.72
CA GLU A 226 -6.95 -20.73 4.45
C GLU A 226 -5.92 -19.60 4.61
N ALA A 227 -6.29 -18.52 5.31
CA ALA A 227 -5.37 -17.44 5.62
C ALA A 227 -4.15 -17.95 6.42
N ALA A 228 -4.37 -18.80 7.42
CA ALA A 228 -3.30 -19.40 8.23
C ALA A 228 -2.36 -20.29 7.38
N ASN A 229 -2.91 -21.08 6.47
CA ASN A 229 -2.11 -21.92 5.57
C ASN A 229 -1.24 -21.06 4.64
N SER A 230 -1.79 -20.01 4.06
CA SER A 230 -1.05 -19.07 3.21
C SER A 230 0.05 -18.35 4.01
N ILE A 231 -0.25 -17.86 5.22
CA ILE A 231 0.74 -17.23 6.09
C ILE A 231 1.87 -18.20 6.41
N LYS A 232 1.54 -19.44 6.75
CA LYS A 232 2.55 -20.48 7.01
C LYS A 232 3.47 -20.67 5.81
N PHE A 233 2.90 -20.85 4.63
CA PHE A 233 3.67 -21.03 3.39
C PHE A 233 4.63 -19.87 3.15
N TYR A 234 4.15 -18.61 3.18
CA TYR A 234 5.02 -17.46 2.91
C TYR A 234 6.05 -17.25 4.02
N SER A 235 5.71 -17.57 5.27
CA SER A 235 6.67 -17.49 6.39
C SER A 235 7.82 -18.47 6.22
N GLU A 236 7.55 -19.69 5.75
CA GLU A 236 8.55 -20.73 5.50
C GLU A 236 9.44 -20.41 4.28
N HIS A 237 8.88 -19.80 3.23
CA HIS A 237 9.57 -19.61 1.96
C HIS A 237 10.20 -18.22 1.77
N ILE A 238 9.65 -17.19 2.39
CA ILE A 238 10.08 -15.79 2.19
C ILE A 238 10.70 -15.22 3.46
N GLY A 239 10.06 -15.46 4.61
CA GLY A 239 10.46 -14.94 5.91
C GLY A 239 9.27 -14.62 6.80
N ASN A 240 9.53 -14.30 8.06
CA ASN A 240 8.48 -14.10 9.05
C ASN A 240 7.42 -13.09 8.59
N TYR A 241 6.16 -13.35 8.93
CA TYR A 241 5.07 -12.41 8.71
C TYR A 241 5.42 -11.06 9.36
N PRO A 242 5.21 -9.92 8.65
CA PRO A 242 5.72 -8.62 9.13
C PRO A 242 4.96 -8.03 10.32
N TYR A 243 3.81 -8.59 10.69
CA TYR A 243 2.95 -8.10 11.77
C TYR A 243 2.67 -9.19 12.79
N LYS A 244 2.23 -8.81 14.00
CA LYS A 244 1.80 -9.79 15.03
C LYS A 244 0.38 -10.30 14.82
N LYS A 245 -0.40 -9.58 14.01
CA LYS A 245 -1.81 -9.85 13.80
C LYS A 245 -2.20 -9.61 12.34
N LEU A 246 -3.08 -10.47 11.82
CA LEU A 246 -3.82 -10.24 10.59
C LEU A 246 -5.30 -10.09 10.92
N THR A 247 -5.90 -8.96 10.57
CA THR A 247 -7.34 -8.76 10.68
C THR A 247 -7.98 -8.91 9.31
N LEU A 248 -8.93 -9.82 9.20
CA LEU A 248 -9.85 -9.95 8.09
C LEU A 248 -11.13 -9.21 8.46
N PHE A 249 -11.68 -8.42 7.56
CA PHE A 249 -12.85 -7.59 7.82
C PHE A 249 -13.84 -7.66 6.67
N GLU A 250 -15.09 -8.08 6.92
CA GLU A 250 -16.14 -8.09 5.91
C GLU A 250 -16.67 -6.67 5.69
N VAL A 251 -16.69 -6.25 4.42
CA VAL A 251 -17.15 -4.93 3.98
C VAL A 251 -18.29 -5.11 2.99
N THR A 252 -19.46 -4.59 3.34
CA THR A 252 -20.67 -4.74 2.52
C THR A 252 -20.84 -3.66 1.46
N GLN A 253 -20.04 -2.58 1.50
CA GLN A 253 -20.14 -1.43 0.62
C GLN A 253 -19.43 -1.61 -0.73
N TRP A 254 -18.62 -2.65 -0.88
CA TRP A 254 -17.94 -2.96 -2.14
C TRP A 254 -17.93 -4.47 -2.45
N GLU A 255 -17.45 -4.84 -3.63
CA GLU A 255 -17.50 -6.22 -4.11
C GLU A 255 -16.16 -6.95 -3.98
N GLY A 256 -15.06 -6.25 -4.22
CA GLY A 256 -13.72 -6.82 -4.31
C GLY A 256 -13.06 -7.12 -2.96
N ILE A 257 -11.75 -7.31 -2.99
CA ILE A 257 -10.91 -7.49 -1.82
C ILE A 257 -9.78 -6.46 -1.85
N ASN A 258 -9.41 -5.93 -0.69
CA ASN A 258 -8.35 -4.93 -0.57
C ASN A 258 -7.44 -5.24 0.62
N THR A 259 -6.19 -4.82 0.54
CA THR A 259 -5.19 -5.07 1.57
C THR A 259 -4.56 -3.78 2.09
N GLY A 260 -4.34 -3.75 3.39
CA GLY A 260 -3.50 -2.79 4.11
C GLY A 260 -2.49 -3.53 4.97
N SER A 261 -1.68 -2.82 5.72
CA SER A 261 -0.71 -3.40 6.65
C SER A 261 -1.41 -4.13 7.80
N GLY A 262 -1.32 -5.45 7.83
CA GLY A 262 -2.01 -6.30 8.84
C GLY A 262 -3.54 -6.37 8.69
N LEU A 263 -4.09 -5.90 7.57
CA LEU A 263 -5.53 -5.84 7.31
C LEU A 263 -5.87 -6.36 5.91
N ILE A 264 -6.92 -7.16 5.81
CA ILE A 264 -7.57 -7.52 4.54
C ILE A 264 -9.06 -7.24 4.67
N MET A 265 -9.58 -6.40 3.78
CA MET A 265 -10.99 -6.06 3.69
C MET A 265 -11.63 -6.88 2.58
N ILE A 266 -12.66 -7.65 2.92
CA ILE A 266 -13.30 -8.63 2.05
C ILE A 266 -14.70 -8.13 1.68
N GLY A 267 -14.88 -7.75 0.42
CA GLY A 267 -16.17 -7.32 -0.11
C GLY A 267 -17.11 -8.49 -0.42
N THR A 268 -18.35 -8.16 -0.74
CA THR A 268 -19.44 -9.14 -0.87
C THR A 268 -19.17 -10.21 -1.91
N GLN A 269 -18.73 -9.86 -3.12
CA GLN A 269 -18.44 -10.83 -4.18
C GLN A 269 -17.28 -11.74 -3.82
N SER A 270 -16.21 -11.17 -3.24
CA SER A 270 -15.06 -11.96 -2.79
C SER A 270 -15.44 -12.96 -1.69
N LEU A 271 -16.33 -12.56 -0.76
CA LEU A 271 -16.85 -13.47 0.25
C LEU A 271 -17.68 -14.61 -0.36
N GLU A 272 -18.56 -14.31 -1.33
CA GLU A 272 -19.33 -15.34 -2.03
C GLU A 272 -18.43 -16.35 -2.77
N MET A 273 -17.35 -15.89 -3.40
CA MET A 273 -16.35 -16.79 -3.99
C MET A 273 -15.68 -17.69 -2.94
N MET A 274 -15.36 -17.15 -1.75
CA MET A 274 -14.77 -17.94 -0.64
C MET A 274 -15.76 -18.96 -0.08
N LYS A 275 -17.06 -18.67 -0.04
CA LYS A 275 -18.11 -19.65 0.30
C LYS A 275 -18.09 -20.86 -0.64
N GLN A 276 -17.79 -20.63 -1.92
CA GLN A 276 -17.60 -21.67 -2.94
C GLN A 276 -16.19 -22.29 -2.92
N LYS A 277 -15.37 -21.98 -1.90
CA LYS A 277 -13.99 -22.45 -1.73
C LYS A 277 -12.98 -21.89 -2.78
N TYR A 278 -13.29 -20.77 -3.41
CA TYR A 278 -12.33 -20.05 -4.27
C TYR A 278 -11.63 -18.98 -3.45
N TYR A 279 -10.38 -19.26 -3.04
CA TYR A 279 -9.60 -18.39 -2.16
C TYR A 279 -8.51 -17.60 -2.88
N ASP A 280 -8.49 -17.60 -4.20
CA ASP A 280 -7.43 -17.01 -5.02
C ASP A 280 -7.16 -15.54 -4.70
N ALA A 281 -8.23 -14.74 -4.53
CA ALA A 281 -8.12 -13.34 -4.17
C ALA A 281 -7.57 -13.16 -2.74
N LEU A 282 -7.99 -13.99 -1.80
CA LEU A 282 -7.48 -13.99 -0.42
C LEU A 282 -5.98 -14.33 -0.41
N ASN A 283 -5.58 -15.40 -1.11
CA ASN A 283 -4.19 -15.85 -1.16
C ASN A 283 -3.27 -14.81 -1.81
N LEU A 284 -3.76 -14.08 -2.81
CA LEU A 284 -3.05 -12.95 -3.41
C LEU A 284 -2.88 -11.80 -2.40
N THR A 285 -3.95 -11.40 -1.70
CA THR A 285 -3.88 -10.30 -0.74
C THR A 285 -3.02 -10.66 0.48
N ILE A 286 -2.95 -11.95 0.84
CA ILE A 286 -2.00 -12.43 1.86
C ILE A 286 -0.56 -12.35 1.35
N ALA A 287 -0.27 -12.75 0.10
CA ALA A 287 1.06 -12.56 -0.49
C ALA A 287 1.50 -11.09 -0.49
N GLN A 288 0.56 -10.17 -0.71
CA GLN A 288 0.79 -8.73 -0.65
C GLN A 288 1.16 -8.22 0.76
N GLN A 289 0.94 -8.98 1.83
CA GLN A 289 1.44 -8.63 3.15
C GLN A 289 2.97 -8.68 3.21
N TRP A 290 3.64 -9.54 2.42
CA TRP A 290 5.10 -9.57 2.28
C TRP A 290 5.60 -8.56 1.26
N ILE A 291 5.04 -8.58 0.04
CA ILE A 291 5.46 -7.69 -1.07
C ILE A 291 4.28 -6.78 -1.43
N GLY A 292 4.30 -5.58 -0.90
CA GLY A 292 3.21 -4.58 -1.01
C GLY A 292 2.99 -3.85 0.31
N ALA A 293 2.84 -4.58 1.42
CA ALA A 293 2.68 -4.01 2.76
C ALA A 293 3.93 -4.23 3.65
N GLY A 294 4.73 -5.25 3.40
CA GLY A 294 6.01 -5.49 4.08
C GLY A 294 7.19 -4.86 3.33
N VAL A 295 7.35 -5.17 2.04
CA VAL A 295 8.31 -4.52 1.15
C VAL A 295 7.52 -3.58 0.23
N PHE A 296 7.83 -2.28 0.24
CA PHE A 296 7.10 -1.27 -0.50
C PHE A 296 7.80 -0.96 -1.83
N ALA A 297 7.20 -1.29 -2.96
CA ALA A 297 7.70 -0.79 -4.24
C ALA A 297 7.57 0.75 -4.30
N LYS A 298 8.57 1.44 -4.87
CA LYS A 298 8.56 2.91 -4.98
C LYS A 298 7.40 3.37 -5.86
N TYR A 299 6.41 4.05 -5.26
CA TYR A 299 5.22 4.50 -5.94
C TYR A 299 5.55 5.49 -7.07
N GLY A 300 4.85 5.37 -8.21
CA GLY A 300 5.03 6.26 -9.36
C GLY A 300 6.34 6.06 -10.12
N SER A 301 7.22 5.14 -9.72
CA SER A 301 8.44 4.81 -10.46
C SER A 301 8.20 3.70 -11.50
N PRO A 302 9.05 3.62 -12.55
CA PRO A 302 9.02 2.48 -13.47
C PRO A 302 9.09 1.15 -12.71
N GLY A 303 8.29 0.17 -13.13
CA GLY A 303 8.22 -1.14 -12.50
C GLY A 303 7.43 -1.23 -11.19
N PHE A 304 6.85 -0.13 -10.69
CA PHE A 304 6.04 -0.15 -9.47
C PHE A 304 4.95 -1.23 -9.49
N TRP A 305 4.13 -1.25 -10.54
CA TRP A 305 3.03 -2.21 -10.64
C TRP A 305 3.51 -3.64 -10.90
N PHE A 306 4.63 -3.80 -11.60
CA PHE A 306 5.28 -5.10 -11.78
C PHE A 306 5.70 -5.70 -10.42
N LEU A 307 6.34 -4.90 -9.55
CA LEU A 307 6.76 -5.36 -8.24
C LEU A 307 5.60 -5.51 -7.26
N SER A 308 4.63 -4.58 -7.25
CA SER A 308 3.57 -4.55 -6.25
C SER A 308 2.36 -5.46 -6.56
N LEU A 309 2.17 -5.87 -7.82
CA LEU A 309 1.07 -6.75 -8.23
C LEU A 309 1.57 -8.06 -8.85
N SER A 310 2.48 -8.01 -9.84
CA SER A 310 2.85 -9.23 -10.56
C SER A 310 3.70 -10.17 -9.70
N LEU A 311 4.59 -9.65 -8.84
CA LEU A 311 5.37 -10.50 -7.94
C LEU A 311 4.49 -11.18 -6.88
N PRO A 312 3.62 -10.49 -6.12
CA PRO A 312 2.68 -11.16 -5.23
C PRO A 312 1.78 -12.18 -5.93
N HIS A 313 1.37 -11.88 -7.16
CA HIS A 313 0.59 -12.84 -7.95
C HIS A 313 1.39 -14.12 -8.24
N TYR A 314 2.67 -13.98 -8.58
CA TYR A 314 3.55 -15.15 -8.77
C TYR A 314 3.77 -15.92 -7.46
N LEU A 315 3.93 -15.25 -6.32
CA LEU A 315 4.01 -15.88 -5.01
C LEU A 315 2.73 -16.68 -4.69
N ARG A 316 1.55 -16.13 -5.01
CA ARG A 316 0.29 -16.87 -4.92
C ARG A 316 0.32 -18.14 -5.78
N LEU A 317 0.82 -18.06 -7.01
CA LEU A 317 0.94 -19.23 -7.88
C LEU A 317 1.87 -20.30 -7.29
N MET A 318 2.96 -19.92 -6.63
CA MET A 318 3.83 -20.87 -5.91
C MET A 318 3.09 -21.55 -4.76
N TYR A 319 2.25 -20.82 -3.99
CA TYR A 319 1.38 -21.41 -2.98
C TYR A 319 0.39 -22.42 -3.59
N LEU A 320 -0.26 -22.07 -4.70
CA LEU A 320 -1.17 -22.96 -5.40
C LEU A 320 -0.47 -24.20 -5.97
N ARG A 321 0.77 -24.07 -6.45
CA ARG A 321 1.61 -25.21 -6.87
C ARG A 321 1.81 -26.22 -5.75
N GLN A 322 2.08 -25.75 -4.52
CA GLN A 322 2.25 -26.62 -3.36
C GLN A 322 0.94 -27.27 -2.90
N THR A 323 -0.17 -26.55 -2.96
CA THR A 323 -1.45 -27.00 -2.38
C THR A 323 -2.34 -27.74 -3.37
N GLN A 324 -2.25 -27.45 -4.67
CA GLN A 324 -3.11 -28.00 -5.71
C GLN A 324 -2.33 -28.72 -6.83
N GLY A 325 -1.01 -28.66 -6.79
CA GLY A 325 -0.14 -29.38 -7.72
C GLY A 325 0.29 -28.59 -8.95
N GLU A 326 1.23 -29.18 -9.70
CA GLU A 326 1.89 -28.56 -10.86
C GLU A 326 0.90 -28.27 -12.00
N GLU A 327 -0.03 -29.18 -12.27
CA GLU A 327 -1.00 -29.01 -13.37
C GLU A 327 -1.88 -27.76 -13.15
N TYR A 328 -2.39 -27.60 -11.93
CA TYR A 328 -3.19 -26.40 -11.57
C TYR A 328 -2.37 -25.12 -11.66
N PHE A 329 -1.12 -25.16 -11.21
CA PHE A 329 -0.19 -24.02 -11.35
C PHE A 329 -0.02 -23.63 -12.82
N GLN A 330 0.27 -24.60 -13.70
CA GLN A 330 0.48 -24.33 -15.12
C GLN A 330 -0.78 -23.79 -15.80
N GLN A 331 -1.94 -24.34 -15.48
CA GLN A 331 -3.22 -23.87 -16.02
C GLN A 331 -3.49 -22.42 -15.58
N THR A 332 -3.32 -22.12 -14.28
CA THR A 332 -3.59 -20.79 -13.71
C THR A 332 -2.59 -19.74 -14.22
N LEU A 333 -1.36 -20.10 -14.50
CA LEU A 333 -0.37 -19.23 -15.13
C LEU A 333 -0.70 -18.98 -16.61
N LYS A 334 -1.15 -20.01 -17.33
CA LYS A 334 -1.39 -19.99 -18.77
C LYS A 334 -2.64 -19.18 -19.14
N GLU A 335 -3.74 -19.36 -18.43
CA GLU A 335 -5.03 -18.78 -18.82
C GLU A 335 -5.00 -17.24 -18.98
N PRO A 336 -4.50 -16.42 -18.02
CA PRO A 336 -4.38 -15.00 -18.21
C PRO A 336 -3.35 -14.61 -19.28
N LEU A 337 -2.30 -15.43 -19.46
CA LEU A 337 -1.28 -15.22 -20.48
C LEU A 337 -1.85 -15.39 -21.89
N GLU A 338 -2.70 -16.38 -22.14
CA GLU A 338 -3.36 -16.56 -23.44
C GLU A 338 -4.30 -15.37 -23.76
N LYS A 339 -5.04 -14.88 -22.78
CA LYS A 339 -5.84 -13.66 -22.93
C LYS A 339 -4.98 -12.42 -23.25
N TYR A 340 -3.79 -12.31 -22.65
CA TYR A 340 -2.83 -11.26 -23.01
C TYR A 340 -2.32 -11.40 -24.45
N LYS A 341 -2.05 -12.62 -24.93
CA LYS A 341 -1.55 -12.88 -26.30
C LYS A 341 -2.50 -12.36 -27.38
N GLU A 342 -3.81 -12.24 -27.11
CA GLU A 342 -4.78 -11.72 -28.05
C GLU A 342 -4.45 -10.32 -28.57
N PHE A 343 -3.74 -9.49 -27.75
CA PHE A 343 -3.33 -8.14 -28.11
C PHE A 343 -1.81 -7.86 -27.95
N ALA A 344 -1.05 -8.86 -27.60
CA ALA A 344 0.39 -8.77 -27.42
C ALA A 344 1.08 -8.22 -28.69
N GLY A 345 1.96 -7.23 -28.53
CA GLY A 345 2.65 -6.56 -29.61
C GLY A 345 1.83 -5.52 -30.39
N LYS A 346 0.52 -5.39 -30.13
CA LYS A 346 -0.38 -4.41 -30.78
C LYS A 346 -0.31 -3.05 -30.09
N GLU A 347 -1.13 -2.10 -30.55
CA GLU A 347 -1.14 -0.71 -30.07
C GLU A 347 -1.42 -0.62 -28.54
N ASN A 348 -2.38 -1.37 -28.03
CA ASN A 348 -2.78 -1.36 -26.63
C ASN A 348 -1.81 -2.14 -25.70
N ASP A 349 -0.80 -2.79 -26.24
CA ASP A 349 0.23 -3.44 -25.44
C ASP A 349 1.26 -2.42 -24.98
N ILE A 350 1.52 -2.39 -23.69
CA ILE A 350 2.48 -1.49 -23.05
C ILE A 350 3.59 -2.33 -22.42
N PRO A 351 4.87 -1.94 -22.53
CA PRO A 351 5.94 -2.59 -21.78
C PRO A 351 5.60 -2.67 -20.29
N LEU A 352 5.80 -3.83 -19.69
CA LEU A 352 5.39 -4.13 -18.32
C LEU A 352 5.97 -3.14 -17.29
N ILE A 353 7.20 -2.67 -17.53
CA ILE A 353 7.86 -1.67 -16.68
C ILE A 353 7.18 -0.30 -16.69
N ASN A 354 6.46 0.03 -17.76
CA ASN A 354 5.83 1.34 -17.99
C ASN A 354 4.35 1.38 -17.60
N ILE A 355 3.81 0.32 -17.02
CA ILE A 355 2.42 0.33 -16.54
C ILE A 355 2.29 1.36 -15.42
N ASP A 356 1.40 2.32 -15.59
CA ASP A 356 1.11 3.43 -14.66
C ASP A 356 -0.04 3.14 -13.69
N SER A 357 -0.95 2.24 -14.09
CA SER A 357 -2.13 1.87 -13.29
C SER A 357 -2.81 0.61 -13.85
N PRO A 358 -3.50 -0.20 -13.04
CA PRO A 358 -4.27 -1.36 -13.50
C PRO A 358 -5.70 -0.99 -13.95
N ASN A 359 -5.93 0.20 -14.50
CA ASN A 359 -7.25 0.79 -14.71
C ASN A 359 -7.95 0.37 -16.02
N SER A 360 -7.34 -0.51 -16.81
CA SER A 360 -7.97 -1.11 -17.99
C SER A 360 -7.82 -2.63 -17.99
N ARG A 361 -8.66 -3.31 -18.78
CA ARG A 361 -8.58 -4.77 -18.96
C ARG A 361 -7.21 -5.19 -19.50
N GLU A 362 -6.68 -4.46 -20.48
CA GLU A 362 -5.38 -4.76 -21.10
C GLU A 362 -4.24 -4.63 -20.10
N LYS A 363 -4.17 -3.52 -19.35
CA LYS A 363 -3.17 -3.32 -18.30
C LYS A 363 -3.29 -4.38 -17.21
N GLY A 364 -4.50 -4.75 -16.82
CA GLY A 364 -4.75 -5.87 -15.91
C GLY A 364 -4.17 -7.19 -16.45
N LEU A 365 -4.44 -7.53 -17.72
CA LEU A 365 -3.91 -8.75 -18.35
C LEU A 365 -2.39 -8.73 -18.52
N ILE A 366 -1.77 -7.57 -18.73
CA ILE A 366 -0.31 -7.44 -18.71
C ILE A 366 0.24 -7.74 -17.31
N LEU A 367 -0.36 -7.19 -16.26
CA LEU A 367 0.10 -7.38 -14.89
C LEU A 367 -0.16 -8.77 -14.32
N TYR A 368 -1.32 -9.37 -14.63
CA TYR A 368 -1.73 -10.68 -14.10
C TYR A 368 -1.44 -11.86 -15.04
N GLY A 369 -1.15 -11.61 -16.31
CA GLY A 369 -0.78 -12.62 -17.30
C GLY A 369 0.71 -12.61 -17.62
N LYS A 370 1.20 -11.52 -18.29
CA LYS A 370 2.63 -11.39 -18.64
C LYS A 370 3.53 -11.29 -17.40
N GLY A 371 3.13 -10.53 -16.37
CA GLY A 371 3.96 -10.31 -15.19
C GLY A 371 4.35 -11.61 -14.47
N PRO A 372 3.42 -12.48 -14.03
CA PRO A 372 3.74 -13.77 -13.44
C PRO A 372 4.50 -14.71 -14.38
N PHE A 373 4.22 -14.66 -15.68
CA PHE A 373 4.99 -15.39 -16.67
C PHE A 373 6.47 -14.97 -16.67
N VAL A 374 6.77 -13.67 -16.59
CA VAL A 374 8.15 -13.17 -16.48
C VAL A 374 8.82 -13.77 -15.24
N PHE A 375 8.17 -13.72 -14.08
CA PHE A 375 8.72 -14.33 -12.86
C PHE A 375 8.90 -15.84 -12.98
N SER A 376 8.00 -16.54 -13.64
CA SER A 376 8.15 -17.99 -13.92
C SER A 376 9.40 -18.27 -14.77
N LYS A 377 9.70 -17.45 -15.77
CA LYS A 377 10.92 -17.60 -16.59
C LYS A 377 12.19 -17.29 -15.79
N ILE A 378 12.19 -16.25 -14.96
CA ILE A 378 13.31 -15.89 -14.08
C ILE A 378 13.53 -16.99 -13.03
N HIS A 379 12.48 -17.50 -12.40
CA HIS A 379 12.54 -18.60 -11.44
C HIS A 379 13.13 -19.87 -12.09
N LYS A 380 12.64 -20.23 -13.29
CA LYS A 380 13.19 -21.38 -14.05
C LYS A 380 14.66 -21.21 -14.38
N ALA A 381 15.09 -19.99 -14.74
CA ALA A 381 16.50 -19.71 -15.06
C ALA A 381 17.40 -19.74 -13.81
N MET A 382 16.89 -19.36 -12.64
CA MET A 382 17.62 -19.44 -11.36
C MET A 382 17.65 -20.85 -10.76
N GLY A 383 16.57 -21.62 -10.95
CA GLY A 383 16.26 -22.83 -10.20
C GLY A 383 15.65 -22.54 -8.83
N ASP A 384 14.95 -23.54 -8.26
CA ASP A 384 14.15 -23.39 -7.03
C ASP A 384 14.97 -22.89 -5.84
N GLU A 385 16.16 -23.43 -5.60
CA GLU A 385 17.00 -23.06 -4.45
C GLU A 385 17.47 -21.60 -4.51
N LYS A 386 18.02 -21.17 -5.65
CA LYS A 386 18.48 -19.79 -5.82
C LYS A 386 17.31 -18.80 -5.79
N TRP A 387 16.16 -19.18 -6.35
CA TRP A 387 14.95 -18.36 -6.32
C TRP A 387 14.43 -18.13 -4.90
N LEU A 388 14.34 -19.17 -4.08
CA LEU A 388 13.93 -19.04 -2.67
C LEU A 388 14.94 -18.19 -1.88
N SER A 389 16.24 -18.43 -2.05
CA SER A 389 17.28 -17.60 -1.45
C SER A 389 17.17 -16.13 -1.87
N PHE A 390 16.86 -15.87 -3.14
CA PHE A 390 16.62 -14.52 -3.64
C PHE A 390 15.43 -13.86 -2.94
N LEU A 391 14.27 -14.54 -2.84
CA LEU A 391 13.09 -13.99 -2.16
C LEU A 391 13.35 -13.69 -0.69
N GLN A 392 14.02 -14.58 0.03
CA GLN A 392 14.39 -14.41 1.43
C GLN A 392 15.33 -13.21 1.63
N ASN A 393 16.35 -13.07 0.78
CA ASN A 393 17.28 -11.95 0.85
C ASN A 393 16.64 -10.61 0.44
N LEU A 394 15.76 -10.60 -0.56
CA LEU A 394 14.96 -9.45 -0.94
C LEU A 394 14.12 -8.97 0.24
N TYR A 395 13.34 -9.88 0.84
CA TYR A 395 12.49 -9.57 1.99
C TYR A 395 13.32 -9.09 3.20
N LYS A 396 14.35 -9.82 3.59
CA LYS A 396 15.24 -9.44 4.70
C LYS A 396 15.85 -8.06 4.52
N SER A 397 16.21 -7.68 3.29
CA SER A 397 16.86 -6.41 2.99
C SER A 397 15.89 -5.22 2.97
N PHE A 398 14.65 -5.45 2.57
CA PHE A 398 13.68 -4.39 2.27
C PHE A 398 12.39 -4.44 3.10
N CYS A 399 12.21 -5.37 4.03
CA CYS A 399 11.06 -5.35 4.93
C CYS A 399 11.03 -4.03 5.72
N GLY A 400 9.90 -3.31 5.65
CA GLY A 400 9.72 -1.97 6.21
C GLY A 400 10.43 -0.85 5.44
N LYS A 401 10.88 -1.12 4.20
CA LYS A 401 11.58 -0.13 3.36
C LYS A 401 10.99 -0.06 1.96
N ILE A 402 11.35 1.01 1.27
CA ILE A 402 11.01 1.19 -0.14
C ILE A 402 12.02 0.44 -1.01
N LEU A 403 11.50 -0.29 -1.99
CA LEU A 403 12.24 -1.02 -3.02
C LEU A 403 12.05 -0.30 -4.36
N THR A 404 13.14 0.19 -4.94
CA THR A 404 13.15 0.66 -6.33
C THR A 404 13.36 -0.51 -7.30
N TYR A 405 12.95 -0.33 -8.56
CA TYR A 405 13.23 -1.33 -9.59
C TYR A 405 14.74 -1.57 -9.78
N GLY A 406 15.57 -0.52 -9.71
CA GLY A 406 17.03 -0.66 -9.80
C GLY A 406 17.65 -1.46 -8.65
N GLU A 407 17.10 -1.34 -7.42
CA GLU A 407 17.52 -2.18 -6.29
C GLU A 407 17.06 -3.63 -6.47
N PHE A 408 15.88 -3.84 -7.01
CA PHE A 408 15.40 -5.17 -7.38
C PHE A 408 16.33 -5.86 -8.40
N GLU A 409 16.76 -5.14 -9.46
CA GLU A 409 17.77 -5.64 -10.42
C GLU A 409 19.09 -6.00 -9.72
N LYS A 410 19.57 -5.16 -8.79
CA LYS A 410 20.77 -5.45 -8.01
C LYS A 410 20.62 -6.70 -7.12
N GLN A 411 19.42 -6.99 -6.61
CA GLN A 411 19.19 -8.23 -5.87
C GLN A 411 19.24 -9.46 -6.80
N ILE A 412 18.65 -9.38 -8.00
CA ILE A 412 18.72 -10.46 -9.00
C ILE A 412 20.15 -10.71 -9.44
N SER A 413 20.94 -9.66 -9.70
CA SER A 413 22.33 -9.80 -10.19
C SER A 413 23.25 -10.59 -9.25
N ARG A 414 22.93 -10.71 -7.96
CA ARG A 414 23.68 -11.55 -7.00
C ARG A 414 23.56 -13.05 -7.27
N TYR A 415 22.54 -13.45 -8.03
CA TYR A 415 22.23 -14.85 -8.39
C TYR A 415 22.46 -15.13 -9.87
N ASP A 416 23.01 -14.17 -10.61
CA ASP A 416 23.20 -14.19 -12.05
C ASP A 416 24.68 -14.11 -12.41
N GLU A 417 25.32 -15.28 -12.43
CA GLU A 417 26.79 -15.39 -12.60
C GLU A 417 27.30 -14.85 -13.95
N ASN A 418 26.49 -14.93 -15.00
CA ASN A 418 26.87 -14.58 -16.36
C ASN A 418 26.05 -13.42 -16.96
N GLY A 419 25.16 -12.81 -16.21
CA GLY A 419 24.31 -11.71 -16.65
C GLY A 419 23.11 -12.12 -17.52
N SER A 420 22.90 -13.42 -17.74
CA SER A 420 21.83 -13.90 -18.62
C SER A 420 20.43 -13.75 -18.03
N ILE A 421 20.28 -13.89 -16.72
CA ILE A 421 19.00 -13.76 -16.01
C ILE A 421 18.54 -12.30 -16.04
N LEU A 422 19.45 -11.37 -15.78
CA LEU A 422 19.16 -9.94 -15.82
C LEU A 422 18.85 -9.47 -17.26
N ALA A 423 19.59 -9.97 -18.24
CA ALA A 423 19.30 -9.71 -19.65
C ALA A 423 17.91 -10.22 -20.05
N LEU A 424 17.54 -11.42 -19.63
CA LEU A 424 16.21 -12.00 -19.85
C LEU A 424 15.13 -11.15 -19.20
N LEU A 425 15.29 -10.77 -17.92
CA LEU A 425 14.35 -9.90 -17.23
C LEU A 425 14.14 -8.59 -18.00
N LYS A 426 15.23 -7.88 -18.33
CA LYS A 426 15.17 -6.63 -19.06
C LYS A 426 14.45 -6.78 -20.41
N LYS A 427 14.80 -7.81 -21.19
CA LYS A 427 14.13 -8.11 -22.46
C LYS A 427 12.61 -8.27 -22.26
N LEU A 428 12.18 -9.08 -21.29
CA LEU A 428 10.77 -9.41 -21.09
C LEU A 428 9.91 -8.24 -20.59
N ILE A 429 10.45 -7.34 -19.75
CA ILE A 429 9.67 -6.26 -19.16
C ILE A 429 9.67 -4.97 -19.98
N THR A 430 10.71 -4.72 -20.81
CA THR A 430 10.83 -3.50 -21.62
C THR A 430 10.23 -3.65 -23.01
N GLN A 431 10.01 -4.87 -23.48
CA GLN A 431 9.44 -5.12 -24.81
C GLN A 431 7.93 -5.38 -24.73
N LYS A 432 7.21 -4.97 -25.78
CA LYS A 432 5.85 -5.40 -26.04
C LYS A 432 5.84 -6.87 -26.45
N GLY A 433 4.71 -7.55 -26.31
CA GLY A 433 4.60 -8.95 -26.64
C GLY A 433 5.33 -9.90 -25.67
N ILE A 434 5.44 -11.14 -26.11
CA ILE A 434 6.30 -12.15 -25.50
C ILE A 434 7.41 -12.37 -26.51
N PRO A 435 8.64 -11.91 -26.24
CA PRO A 435 9.77 -12.16 -27.13
C PRO A 435 9.96 -13.67 -27.32
N GLU A 436 10.15 -14.09 -28.55
CA GLU A 436 10.53 -15.45 -28.87
C GLU A 436 11.82 -15.83 -28.13
N GLU A 437 11.85 -17.09 -27.66
CA GLU A 437 12.98 -17.65 -26.88
C GLU A 437 14.26 -17.70 -27.68
#